data_6cb1e57bfc0d55cb5a0b30377ebf0a16
#
_entry.id   6cb1e57bfc0d55cb5a0b30377ebf0a16
#
_cell.length_a   1.000
_cell.length_b   1.000
_cell.length_c   1.000
_cell.angle_alpha   90.00
_cell.angle_beta   90.00
_cell.angle_gamma   90.00
#
_symmetry.space_group_name_H-M   'P 1'
#
loop_
_entity.id
_entity.type
_entity.pdbx_description
1 polymer ?
#
loop_
_entity_poly.entity_id
_entity_poly.type
_entity_poly.pdbx_seq_one_letter_code
_entity_poly.pdbx_strand_id
1 'polypeptide(L)'
;MTKNNFENRLWQAADQLRANSSLTAQEYSRPVLGMIFLKYADHRFTEAEKELGASNTSGRRTIGKLDYQAKGVMYLPESARYKTLIELPEGADIGKKINEAMDAIEKENEDLKGILPRQYNQFDNTLLFELLKTFNGISMDGAGDVFGKIYEYFLGKFAMAEGRGGGEFFTPRSIVQLIVNFIEPNHGRIYDPACGSGGMFVQSAHFVEAHNKRPSDELSVFGVESKEINLRHGKMNLAVHGLSGDVRLGNTYYEDPHNSLGRFDFVMANPPFNVNGVDKERIKDDPRYR
;
A
#
# COMPACT_ATOMS: atom_id res chain seq x y z
N MET A 1 9.65 22.09 12.72
CA MET A 1 9.66 20.81 13.47
C MET A 1 10.51 19.83 12.71
N THR A 2 11.48 19.16 13.33
CA THR A 2 12.33 18.18 12.66
C THR A 2 11.52 16.95 12.24
N LYS A 3 11.78 16.40 11.06
CA LYS A 3 11.08 15.24 10.44
C LYS A 3 10.93 14.06 11.41
N ASN A 4 11.96 13.74 12.19
CA ASN A 4 11.93 12.68 13.21
C ASN A 4 10.89 12.87 14.32
N ASN A 5 10.53 14.11 14.65
CA ASN A 5 9.56 14.38 15.73
C ASN A 5 8.13 14.08 15.27
N PHE A 6 7.85 14.24 13.98
CA PHE A 6 6.53 14.00 13.41
C PHE A 6 6.25 12.50 13.25
N GLU A 7 7.18 11.73 12.67
CA GLU A 7 7.07 10.27 12.53
C GLU A 7 6.91 9.58 13.89
N ASN A 8 7.65 10.04 14.90
CA ASN A 8 7.52 9.52 16.27
C ASN A 8 6.16 9.83 16.90
N ARG A 9 5.58 11.01 16.67
CA ARG A 9 4.24 11.34 17.18
C ARG A 9 3.16 10.47 16.54
N LEU A 10 3.26 10.23 15.24
CA LEU A 10 2.35 9.32 14.53
C LEU A 10 2.46 7.90 15.06
N TRP A 11 3.70 7.44 15.30
CA TRP A 11 3.92 6.12 15.89
C TRP A 11 3.35 6.02 17.31
N GLN A 12 3.54 7.04 18.14
CA GLN A 12 2.98 7.07 19.49
C GLN A 12 1.44 7.00 19.46
N ALA A 13 0.79 7.74 18.56
CA ALA A 13 -0.66 7.67 18.40
C ALA A 13 -1.13 6.27 17.95
N ALA A 14 -0.41 5.64 17.03
CA ALA A 14 -0.70 4.28 16.60
C ALA A 14 -0.44 3.25 17.72
N ASP A 15 0.61 3.43 18.53
CA ASP A 15 0.94 2.53 19.65
C ASP A 15 -0.07 2.61 20.80
N GLN A 16 -0.83 3.72 20.91
CA GLN A 16 -1.97 3.82 21.81
C GLN A 16 -3.09 2.83 21.48
N LEU A 17 -3.29 2.49 20.21
CA LEU A 17 -4.21 1.41 19.81
C LEU A 17 -3.80 0.08 20.43
N ARG A 18 -2.51 -0.19 20.46
CA ARG A 18 -1.98 -1.40 21.10
C ARG A 18 -2.16 -1.36 22.61
N ALA A 19 -1.81 -0.25 23.24
CA ALA A 19 -1.85 -0.11 24.69
C ALA A 19 -3.28 -0.23 25.27
N ASN A 20 -4.28 0.20 24.47
CA ASN A 20 -5.70 0.17 24.86
C ASN A 20 -6.48 -1.02 24.28
N SER A 21 -5.79 -1.95 23.61
CA SER A 21 -6.36 -3.18 23.09
C SER A 21 -5.48 -4.36 23.49
N SER A 22 -6.04 -5.54 23.63
CA SER A 22 -5.28 -6.79 23.87
C SER A 22 -4.68 -7.36 22.57
N LEU A 23 -4.52 -6.52 21.54
CA LEU A 23 -4.10 -6.94 20.21
C LEU A 23 -2.58 -7.09 20.11
N THR A 24 -2.16 -8.06 19.33
CA THR A 24 -0.77 -8.24 18.92
C THR A 24 -0.35 -7.12 17.93
N ALA A 25 0.96 -6.93 17.74
CA ALA A 25 1.48 -5.96 16.79
C ALA A 25 0.89 -6.16 15.38
N GLN A 26 0.68 -7.40 14.96
CA GLN A 26 0.12 -7.76 13.67
C GLN A 26 -1.36 -7.39 13.54
N GLU A 27 -2.13 -7.56 14.62
CA GLU A 27 -3.57 -7.28 14.61
C GLU A 27 -3.88 -5.78 14.58
N TYR A 28 -3.10 -4.94 15.28
CA TYR A 28 -3.33 -3.49 15.23
C TYR A 28 -2.66 -2.79 14.05
N SER A 29 -1.68 -3.42 13.40
CA SER A 29 -1.03 -2.84 12.21
C SER A 29 -2.00 -2.62 11.05
N ARG A 30 -2.91 -3.59 10.83
CA ARG A 30 -3.89 -3.51 9.75
C ARG A 30 -4.79 -2.27 9.82
N PRO A 31 -5.50 -2.00 10.94
CA PRO A 31 -6.35 -0.83 11.04
C PRO A 31 -5.56 0.48 10.95
N VAL A 32 -4.36 0.56 11.51
CA VAL A 32 -3.51 1.75 11.39
C VAL A 32 -3.12 2.01 9.95
N LEU A 33 -2.58 1.02 9.26
CA LEU A 33 -2.22 1.14 7.83
C LEU A 33 -3.43 1.45 6.95
N GLY A 34 -4.60 0.90 7.29
CA GLY A 34 -5.85 1.22 6.60
C GLY A 34 -6.30 2.67 6.78
N MET A 35 -6.16 3.25 7.97
CA MET A 35 -6.47 4.66 8.21
C MET A 35 -5.47 5.59 7.50
N ILE A 36 -4.19 5.22 7.49
CA ILE A 36 -3.16 5.91 6.74
C ILE A 36 -3.47 5.85 5.24
N PHE A 37 -3.80 4.68 4.73
CA PHE A 37 -4.23 4.48 3.34
C PHE A 37 -5.43 5.39 2.99
N LEU A 38 -6.46 5.41 3.83
CA LEU A 38 -7.67 6.20 3.62
C LEU A 38 -7.36 7.71 3.52
N LYS A 39 -6.49 8.22 4.40
CA LYS A 39 -6.05 9.63 4.37
C LYS A 39 -5.31 9.97 3.08
N TYR A 40 -4.45 9.08 2.62
CA TYR A 40 -3.73 9.28 1.37
C TYR A 40 -4.64 9.21 0.15
N ALA A 41 -5.50 8.21 0.10
CA ALA A 41 -6.47 8.06 -0.97
C ALA A 41 -7.30 9.35 -1.13
N ASP A 42 -7.78 9.92 -0.03
CA ASP A 42 -8.53 11.18 -0.04
C ASP A 42 -7.69 12.37 -0.51
N HIS A 43 -6.42 12.45 -0.09
CA HIS A 43 -5.51 13.50 -0.57
C HIS A 43 -5.31 13.42 -2.09
N ARG A 44 -4.93 12.26 -2.62
CA ARG A 44 -4.72 12.03 -4.06
C ARG A 44 -6.00 12.31 -4.87
N PHE A 45 -7.13 11.87 -4.35
CA PHE A 45 -8.43 12.13 -4.97
C PHE A 45 -8.72 13.63 -5.02
N THR A 46 -8.48 14.37 -3.93
CA THR A 46 -8.69 15.82 -3.84
C THR A 46 -7.78 16.59 -4.80
N GLU A 47 -6.53 16.18 -4.95
CA GLU A 47 -5.61 16.79 -5.92
C GLU A 47 -6.08 16.55 -7.36
N ALA A 48 -6.43 15.31 -7.69
CA ALA A 48 -6.96 14.98 -9.00
C ALA A 48 -8.28 15.72 -9.30
N GLU A 49 -9.15 15.88 -8.30
CA GLU A 49 -10.40 16.65 -8.42
C GLU A 49 -10.13 18.11 -8.80
N LYS A 50 -9.15 18.76 -8.14
CA LYS A 50 -8.74 20.14 -8.46
C LYS A 50 -8.19 20.25 -9.89
N GLU A 51 -7.33 19.33 -10.30
CA GLU A 51 -6.74 19.32 -11.64
C GLU A 51 -7.79 19.07 -12.73
N LEU A 52 -8.68 18.12 -12.52
CA LEU A 52 -9.77 17.80 -13.45
C LEU A 52 -10.75 18.97 -13.54
N GLY A 53 -11.09 19.61 -12.41
CA GLY A 53 -11.91 20.81 -12.36
C GLY A 53 -11.29 21.98 -13.11
N ALA A 54 -10.00 22.22 -12.94
CA ALA A 54 -9.28 23.27 -13.66
C ALA A 54 -9.21 23.02 -15.18
N SER A 55 -9.13 21.75 -15.59
CA SER A 55 -9.09 21.35 -17.01
C SER A 55 -10.47 21.38 -17.68
N ASN A 56 -11.56 21.34 -16.91
CA ASN A 56 -12.94 21.34 -17.42
C ASN A 56 -13.51 22.77 -17.54
N THR A 57 -12.80 23.64 -18.25
CA THR A 57 -13.16 25.06 -18.40
C THR A 57 -14.50 25.29 -19.11
N SER A 58 -15.02 24.31 -19.86
CA SER A 58 -16.28 24.44 -20.61
C SER A 58 -17.53 24.04 -19.81
N GLY A 59 -17.38 23.39 -18.66
CA GLY A 59 -18.49 22.91 -17.82
C GLY A 59 -19.44 21.89 -18.49
N ARG A 60 -19.14 21.46 -19.72
CA ARG A 60 -20.02 20.60 -20.52
C ARG A 60 -19.89 19.11 -20.21
N ARG A 61 -18.80 18.70 -19.54
CA ARG A 61 -18.54 17.29 -19.21
C ARG A 61 -18.60 17.08 -17.72
N THR A 62 -19.37 16.11 -17.27
CA THR A 62 -19.36 15.66 -15.89
C THR A 62 -18.11 14.81 -15.67
N ILE A 63 -17.29 15.18 -14.68
CA ILE A 63 -16.12 14.41 -14.24
C ILE A 63 -16.64 13.16 -13.53
N GLY A 64 -16.19 12.00 -13.96
CA GLY A 64 -16.63 10.71 -13.42
C GLY A 64 -15.45 9.80 -13.06
N LYS A 65 -15.76 8.60 -12.58
CA LYS A 65 -14.80 7.58 -12.13
C LYS A 65 -13.64 7.35 -13.11
N LEU A 66 -13.94 7.22 -14.41
CA LEU A 66 -12.94 6.97 -15.45
C LEU A 66 -11.91 8.09 -15.58
N ASP A 67 -12.28 9.35 -15.27
CA ASP A 67 -11.36 10.48 -15.34
C ASP A 67 -10.28 10.40 -14.24
N TYR A 68 -10.65 9.94 -13.05
CA TYR A 68 -9.72 9.69 -11.95
C TYR A 68 -8.82 8.49 -12.25
N GLN A 69 -9.40 7.40 -12.75
CA GLN A 69 -8.65 6.20 -13.14
C GLN A 69 -7.62 6.50 -14.25
N ALA A 70 -7.97 7.33 -15.22
CA ALA A 70 -7.04 7.77 -16.27
C ALA A 70 -5.85 8.60 -15.72
N LYS A 71 -5.99 9.16 -14.51
CA LYS A 71 -4.89 9.82 -13.79
C LYS A 71 -4.11 8.88 -12.84
N GLY A 72 -4.43 7.59 -12.84
CA GLY A 72 -3.85 6.63 -11.88
C GLY A 72 -4.31 6.89 -10.44
N VAL A 73 -5.49 7.49 -10.27
CA VAL A 73 -6.07 7.77 -8.96
C VAL A 73 -7.30 6.90 -8.73
N MET A 74 -7.35 6.22 -7.58
CA MET A 74 -8.51 5.43 -7.19
C MET A 74 -9.73 6.34 -6.98
N TYR A 75 -10.91 5.84 -7.33
CA TYR A 75 -12.14 6.59 -7.13
C TYR A 75 -12.64 6.45 -5.68
N LEU A 76 -12.94 7.59 -5.06
CA LEU A 76 -13.47 7.65 -3.69
C LEU A 76 -14.91 8.16 -3.70
N PRO A 77 -15.87 7.34 -3.22
CA PRO A 77 -17.21 7.82 -2.94
C PRO A 77 -17.23 8.84 -1.80
N GLU A 78 -18.23 9.71 -1.77
CA GLU A 78 -18.36 10.75 -0.73
C GLU A 78 -18.36 10.18 0.70
N SER A 79 -18.98 9.02 0.91
CA SER A 79 -18.98 8.33 2.20
C SER A 79 -17.61 7.86 2.66
N ALA A 80 -16.64 7.76 1.75
CA ALA A 80 -15.27 7.35 2.01
C ALA A 80 -14.27 8.53 2.05
N ARG A 81 -14.76 9.76 1.89
CA ARG A 81 -13.90 10.96 2.01
C ARG A 81 -13.46 11.12 3.45
N TYR A 82 -12.18 11.43 3.63
CA TYR A 82 -11.61 11.58 4.96
C TYR A 82 -12.28 12.71 5.76
N LYS A 83 -12.67 13.78 5.07
CA LYS A 83 -13.43 14.88 5.65
C LYS A 83 -14.76 14.41 6.23
N THR A 84 -15.50 13.58 5.51
CA THR A 84 -16.78 13.02 5.95
C THR A 84 -16.64 12.23 7.26
N LEU A 85 -15.55 11.47 7.41
CA LEU A 85 -15.30 10.70 8.64
C LEU A 85 -14.91 11.58 9.83
N ILE A 86 -14.22 12.68 9.60
CA ILE A 86 -13.84 13.62 10.69
C ILE A 86 -15.03 14.47 11.15
N GLU A 87 -15.94 14.78 10.24
CA GLU A 87 -17.13 15.62 10.51
C GLU A 87 -18.33 14.78 11.00
N LEU A 88 -18.13 13.52 11.38
CA LEU A 88 -19.18 12.70 11.96
C LEU A 88 -19.73 13.34 13.26
N PRO A 89 -21.06 13.30 13.48
CA PRO A 89 -21.66 13.87 14.67
C PRO A 89 -21.21 13.12 15.94
N GLU A 90 -21.25 13.80 17.06
CA GLU A 90 -20.97 13.22 18.37
C GLU A 90 -21.91 12.03 18.62
N GLY A 91 -21.36 10.90 19.09
CA GLY A 91 -22.10 9.66 19.31
C GLY A 91 -22.22 8.75 18.09
N ALA A 92 -21.70 9.14 16.93
CA ALA A 92 -21.62 8.24 15.78
C ALA A 92 -20.75 7.02 16.06
N ASP A 93 -21.12 5.88 15.49
CA ASP A 93 -20.31 4.66 15.48
C ASP A 93 -19.19 4.81 14.44
N ILE A 94 -18.03 5.29 14.88
CA ILE A 94 -16.88 5.62 14.03
C ILE A 94 -16.32 4.34 13.41
N GLY A 95 -16.21 3.26 14.18
CA GLY A 95 -15.72 1.98 13.68
C GLY A 95 -16.56 1.44 12.53
N LYS A 96 -17.88 1.50 12.68
CA LYS A 96 -18.81 1.13 11.61
C LYS A 96 -18.65 2.02 10.39
N LYS A 97 -18.50 3.34 10.58
CA LYS A 97 -18.36 4.29 9.47
C LYS A 97 -17.06 4.11 8.69
N ILE A 98 -15.96 3.80 9.36
CA ILE A 98 -14.70 3.47 8.68
C ILE A 98 -14.86 2.15 7.89
N ASN A 99 -15.51 1.13 8.45
CA ASN A 99 -15.77 -0.12 7.74
C ASN A 99 -16.62 0.12 6.48
N GLU A 100 -17.67 0.92 6.58
CA GLU A 100 -18.52 1.30 5.43
C GLU A 100 -17.72 2.07 4.36
N ALA A 101 -16.79 2.93 4.77
CA ALA A 101 -15.90 3.64 3.85
C ALA A 101 -14.96 2.69 3.11
N MET A 102 -14.37 1.71 3.80
CA MET A 102 -13.51 0.69 3.19
C MET A 102 -14.29 -0.16 2.17
N ASP A 103 -15.52 -0.57 2.53
CA ASP A 103 -16.41 -1.30 1.62
C ASP A 103 -16.76 -0.49 0.36
N ALA A 104 -17.03 0.80 0.53
CA ALA A 104 -17.35 1.70 -0.56
C ALA A 104 -16.15 1.90 -1.52
N ILE A 105 -14.93 2.01 -0.98
CA ILE A 105 -13.71 2.09 -1.79
C ILE A 105 -13.52 0.82 -2.61
N GLU A 106 -13.61 -0.36 -1.99
CA GLU A 106 -13.43 -1.64 -2.68
C GLU A 106 -14.48 -1.88 -3.76
N LYS A 107 -15.72 -1.46 -3.53
CA LYS A 107 -16.79 -1.56 -4.52
C LYS A 107 -16.49 -0.77 -5.78
N GLU A 108 -15.81 0.36 -5.64
CA GLU A 108 -15.44 1.24 -6.75
C GLU A 108 -14.09 0.89 -7.38
N ASN A 109 -13.23 0.13 -6.69
CA ASN A 109 -11.87 -0.18 -7.16
C ASN A 109 -11.62 -1.68 -7.05
N GLU A 110 -11.79 -2.39 -8.16
CA GLU A 110 -11.79 -3.86 -8.20
C GLU A 110 -10.46 -4.48 -7.75
N ASP A 111 -9.34 -3.82 -8.02
CA ASP A 111 -8.00 -4.25 -7.60
C ASP A 111 -7.82 -4.32 -6.08
N LEU A 112 -8.67 -3.59 -5.33
CA LEU A 112 -8.67 -3.57 -3.87
C LEU A 112 -9.69 -4.52 -3.24
N LYS A 113 -10.45 -5.26 -4.02
CA LYS A 113 -11.52 -6.13 -3.53
C LYS A 113 -11.01 -7.17 -2.52
N GLY A 114 -11.57 -7.14 -1.30
CA GLY A 114 -11.19 -8.02 -0.19
C GLY A 114 -9.85 -7.68 0.47
N ILE A 115 -9.25 -6.54 0.16
CA ILE A 115 -7.91 -6.14 0.62
C ILE A 115 -7.97 -5.25 1.85
N LEU A 116 -8.88 -4.28 1.87
CA LEU A 116 -8.92 -3.25 2.91
C LEU A 116 -9.40 -3.81 4.26
N PRO A 117 -8.85 -3.34 5.39
CA PRO A 117 -9.24 -3.83 6.71
C PRO A 117 -10.64 -3.36 7.10
N ARG A 118 -11.38 -4.24 7.82
CA ARG A 118 -12.75 -4.01 8.28
C ARG A 118 -12.95 -4.37 9.74
N GLN A 119 -11.95 -4.19 10.56
CA GLN A 119 -11.99 -4.61 11.97
C GLN A 119 -12.09 -3.42 12.93
N TYR A 120 -12.62 -2.28 12.47
CA TYR A 120 -12.63 -1.04 13.25
C TYR A 120 -13.65 -1.06 14.39
N ASN A 121 -14.70 -1.90 14.34
CA ASN A 121 -15.70 -2.02 15.40
C ASN A 121 -15.14 -2.58 16.73
N GLN A 122 -13.96 -3.17 16.71
CA GLN A 122 -13.30 -3.68 17.93
C GLN A 122 -12.59 -2.60 18.75
N PHE A 123 -12.48 -1.38 18.23
CA PHE A 123 -11.81 -0.26 18.87
C PHE A 123 -12.79 0.71 19.48
N ASP A 124 -12.35 1.38 20.54
CA ASP A 124 -13.11 2.47 21.14
C ASP A 124 -13.26 3.66 20.16
N ASN A 125 -14.46 4.23 20.11
CA ASN A 125 -14.76 5.35 19.22
C ASN A 125 -13.90 6.58 19.49
N THR A 126 -13.60 6.88 20.76
CA THR A 126 -12.75 8.03 21.14
C THR A 126 -11.36 7.85 20.58
N LEU A 127 -10.80 6.65 20.70
CA LEU A 127 -9.49 6.31 20.19
C LEU A 127 -9.43 6.40 18.66
N LEU A 128 -10.42 5.87 17.95
CA LEU A 128 -10.50 5.99 16.49
C LEU A 128 -10.58 7.44 16.03
N PHE A 129 -11.35 8.26 16.76
CA PHE A 129 -11.48 9.67 16.44
C PHE A 129 -10.18 10.47 16.67
N GLU A 130 -9.48 10.19 17.77
CA GLU A 130 -8.15 10.77 18.02
C GLU A 130 -7.13 10.42 16.95
N LEU A 131 -7.15 9.18 16.46
CA LEU A 131 -6.30 8.75 15.35
C LEU A 131 -6.67 9.43 14.04
N LEU A 132 -7.96 9.51 13.71
CA LEU A 132 -8.42 10.27 12.54
C LEU A 132 -7.94 11.73 12.59
N LYS A 133 -8.07 12.39 13.74
CA LYS A 133 -7.56 13.75 13.94
C LYS A 133 -6.04 13.85 13.81
N THR A 134 -5.33 12.90 14.38
CA THR A 134 -3.86 12.88 14.34
C THR A 134 -3.37 12.72 12.89
N PHE A 135 -3.93 11.79 12.14
CA PHE A 135 -3.58 11.61 10.73
C PHE A 135 -4.07 12.78 9.86
N ASN A 136 -5.18 13.44 10.23
CA ASN A 136 -5.62 14.64 9.52
C ASN A 136 -4.64 15.81 9.66
N GLY A 137 -3.97 15.91 10.79
CA GLY A 137 -2.92 16.91 11.04
C GLY A 137 -1.64 16.71 10.24
N ILE A 138 -1.54 15.65 9.44
CA ILE A 138 -0.41 15.43 8.53
C ILE A 138 -0.50 16.44 7.39
N SER A 139 0.45 17.37 7.31
CA SER A 139 0.59 18.23 6.12
C SER A 139 1.09 17.38 4.96
N MET A 140 0.33 17.37 3.88
CA MET A 140 0.69 16.74 2.62
C MET A 140 1.38 17.75 1.69
N ASP A 141 1.47 19.02 2.09
CA ASP A 141 2.09 20.09 1.34
C ASP A 141 3.61 19.95 1.40
N GLY A 142 4.21 19.35 0.39
CA GLY A 142 5.65 19.19 0.30
C GLY A 142 6.08 18.54 -1.03
N ALA A 143 7.25 18.91 -1.52
CA ALA A 143 7.81 18.28 -2.70
C ALA A 143 8.13 16.80 -2.43
N GLY A 144 7.42 15.91 -3.08
CA GLY A 144 7.66 14.46 -3.08
C GLY A 144 6.67 13.66 -2.26
N ASP A 145 6.77 12.35 -2.39
CA ASP A 145 5.94 11.36 -1.73
C ASP A 145 6.19 11.30 -0.21
N VAL A 146 5.59 12.25 0.51
CA VAL A 146 5.64 12.29 1.98
C VAL A 146 4.87 11.12 2.57
N PHE A 147 3.78 10.75 1.91
CA PHE A 147 2.86 9.76 2.44
C PHE A 147 3.32 8.32 2.23
N GLY A 148 3.82 7.99 1.05
CA GLY A 148 4.45 6.69 0.83
C GLY A 148 5.59 6.44 1.81
N LYS A 149 6.38 7.48 2.13
CA LYS A 149 7.41 7.42 3.18
C LYS A 149 6.84 7.13 4.57
N ILE A 150 5.70 7.71 4.92
CA ILE A 150 5.01 7.44 6.19
C ILE A 150 4.49 5.99 6.19
N TYR A 151 3.86 5.56 5.10
CA TYR A 151 3.34 4.21 4.97
C TYR A 151 4.46 3.16 5.09
N GLU A 152 5.57 3.34 4.36
CA GLU A 152 6.77 2.51 4.46
C GLU A 152 7.38 2.53 5.87
N TYR A 153 7.42 3.69 6.53
CA TYR A 153 7.89 3.81 7.91
C TYR A 153 7.06 2.95 8.87
N PHE A 154 5.74 2.99 8.75
CA PHE A 154 4.86 2.16 9.57
C PHE A 154 5.01 0.68 9.25
N LEU A 155 5.08 0.28 7.98
CA LEU A 155 5.37 -1.10 7.58
C LEU A 155 6.66 -1.61 8.22
N GLY A 156 7.73 -0.82 8.15
CA GLY A 156 9.02 -1.16 8.78
C GLY A 156 8.94 -1.27 10.30
N LYS A 157 8.21 -0.37 10.96
CA LYS A 157 8.00 -0.42 12.42
C LYS A 157 7.22 -1.65 12.86
N PHE A 158 6.15 -1.99 12.14
CA PHE A 158 5.36 -3.18 12.43
C PHE A 158 6.18 -4.46 12.22
N ALA A 159 6.92 -4.56 11.13
CA ALA A 159 7.82 -5.69 10.88
C ALA A 159 8.85 -5.88 12.01
N MET A 160 9.42 -4.79 12.53
CA MET A 160 10.34 -4.85 13.69
C MET A 160 9.63 -5.25 14.99
N ALA A 161 8.39 -4.80 15.21
CA ALA A 161 7.62 -5.11 16.41
C ALA A 161 7.16 -6.58 16.46
N GLU A 162 7.06 -7.25 15.33
CA GLU A 162 6.74 -8.68 15.24
C GLU A 162 7.88 -9.60 15.73
N GLY A 163 9.06 -9.05 16.02
CA GLY A 163 10.20 -9.77 16.56
C GLY A 163 10.99 -10.57 15.51
N ARG A 164 11.86 -11.48 15.98
CA ARG A 164 12.83 -12.22 15.12
C ARG A 164 12.20 -13.07 14.00
N GLY A 165 10.93 -13.39 14.08
CA GLY A 165 10.20 -14.13 13.03
C GLY A 165 9.52 -13.22 12.00
N GLY A 166 9.29 -11.93 12.32
CA GLY A 166 8.61 -10.97 11.44
C GLY A 166 9.55 -10.20 10.52
N GLY A 167 10.83 -10.13 10.87
CA GLY A 167 11.85 -9.41 10.08
C GLY A 167 12.19 -10.02 8.71
N GLU A 168 11.57 -11.16 8.37
CA GLU A 168 11.74 -11.82 7.08
C GLU A 168 11.10 -11.06 5.91
N PHE A 169 10.28 -10.02 6.18
CA PHE A 169 9.32 -9.50 5.20
C PHE A 169 9.51 -8.04 4.82
N PHE A 170 10.40 -7.32 5.46
CA PHE A 170 10.64 -5.92 5.13
C PHE A 170 12.10 -5.69 4.75
N THR A 171 12.33 -5.51 3.45
CA THR A 171 13.65 -5.12 2.95
C THR A 171 13.88 -3.64 3.23
N PRO A 172 14.95 -3.25 3.94
CA PRO A 172 15.27 -1.85 4.17
C PRO A 172 15.31 -1.05 2.87
N ARG A 173 14.68 0.12 2.87
CA ARG A 173 14.58 1.00 1.69
C ARG A 173 15.92 1.24 1.02
N SER A 174 16.99 1.43 1.78
CA SER A 174 18.34 1.68 1.25
C SER A 174 18.86 0.51 0.39
N ILE A 175 18.54 -0.74 0.78
CA ILE A 175 18.91 -1.93 0.02
C ILE A 175 18.09 -2.02 -1.26
N VAL A 176 16.76 -1.83 -1.15
CA VAL A 176 15.87 -1.85 -2.32
C VAL A 176 16.27 -0.78 -3.32
N GLN A 177 16.55 0.44 -2.84
CA GLN A 177 16.99 1.56 -3.66
C GLN A 177 18.33 1.28 -4.36
N LEU A 178 19.25 0.61 -3.67
CA LEU A 178 20.51 0.17 -4.27
C LEU A 178 20.26 -0.81 -5.43
N ILE A 179 19.44 -1.84 -5.21
CA ILE A 179 19.08 -2.84 -6.23
C ILE A 179 18.43 -2.17 -7.45
N VAL A 180 17.45 -1.31 -7.22
CA VAL A 180 16.75 -0.60 -8.29
C VAL A 180 17.68 0.31 -9.08
N ASN A 181 18.58 1.02 -8.42
CA ASN A 181 19.56 1.88 -9.10
C ASN A 181 20.60 1.10 -9.91
N PHE A 182 20.87 -0.16 -9.57
CA PHE A 182 21.74 -1.02 -10.38
C PHE A 182 21.03 -1.62 -11.60
N ILE A 183 19.74 -1.96 -11.44
CA ILE A 183 18.95 -2.63 -12.47
C ILE A 183 18.33 -1.63 -13.45
N GLU A 184 18.06 -0.39 -12.98
CA GLU A 184 17.46 0.70 -13.76
C GLU A 184 16.16 0.30 -14.49
N PRO A 185 15.12 -0.16 -13.78
CA PRO A 185 13.86 -0.61 -14.39
C PRO A 185 13.05 0.60 -14.88
N ASN A 186 13.39 1.12 -16.03
CA ASN A 186 12.84 2.37 -16.57
C ASN A 186 11.61 2.18 -17.45
N HIS A 187 11.27 0.95 -17.84
CA HIS A 187 10.08 0.57 -18.61
C HIS A 187 9.89 -0.94 -18.59
N GLY A 188 8.70 -1.42 -19.00
CA GLY A 188 8.43 -2.84 -19.20
C GLY A 188 7.84 -3.56 -17.99
N ARG A 189 7.99 -4.87 -17.96
CA ARG A 189 7.39 -5.76 -16.96
C ARG A 189 8.40 -6.16 -15.91
N ILE A 190 8.06 -5.85 -14.65
CA ILE A 190 8.88 -6.18 -13.49
C ILE A 190 8.22 -7.34 -12.74
N TYR A 191 9.01 -8.33 -12.37
CA TYR A 191 8.57 -9.47 -11.59
C TYR A 191 9.34 -9.60 -10.28
N ASP A 192 8.58 -9.81 -9.19
CA ASP A 192 9.13 -10.17 -7.88
C ASP A 192 8.44 -11.45 -7.37
N PRO A 193 9.13 -12.60 -7.38
CA PRO A 193 8.58 -13.89 -6.94
C PRO A 193 8.41 -14.01 -5.42
N ALA A 194 8.83 -13.01 -4.63
CA ALA A 194 8.72 -12.97 -3.17
C ALA A 194 8.47 -11.52 -2.71
N CYS A 195 7.44 -10.88 -3.28
CA CYS A 195 7.31 -9.44 -3.29
C CYS A 195 7.01 -8.79 -1.94
N GLY A 196 6.60 -9.56 -0.93
CA GLY A 196 6.29 -9.04 0.39
C GLY A 196 5.27 -7.91 0.33
N SER A 197 5.63 -6.76 0.89
CA SER A 197 4.83 -5.52 0.85
C SER A 197 5.01 -4.69 -0.43
N GLY A 198 5.66 -5.21 -1.46
CA GLY A 198 5.81 -4.54 -2.76
C GLY A 198 6.88 -3.46 -2.82
N GLY A 199 7.85 -3.45 -1.89
CA GLY A 199 8.88 -2.42 -1.80
C GLY A 199 9.73 -2.26 -3.06
N MET A 200 10.04 -3.36 -3.78
CA MET A 200 10.79 -3.31 -5.05
C MET A 200 10.01 -2.53 -6.12
N PHE A 201 8.70 -2.77 -6.23
CA PHE A 201 7.84 -2.09 -7.20
C PHE A 201 7.74 -0.59 -6.92
N VAL A 202 7.54 -0.22 -5.64
CA VAL A 202 7.46 1.19 -5.22
C VAL A 202 8.76 1.94 -5.51
N GLN A 203 9.91 1.35 -5.21
CA GLN A 203 11.19 2.01 -5.52
C GLN A 203 11.45 2.08 -7.03
N SER A 204 10.98 1.11 -7.81
CA SER A 204 11.02 1.18 -9.28
C SER A 204 10.16 2.32 -9.81
N ALA A 205 8.98 2.54 -9.23
CA ALA A 205 8.15 3.69 -9.55
C ALA A 205 8.85 5.02 -9.25
N HIS A 206 9.45 5.15 -8.08
CA HIS A 206 10.24 6.34 -7.72
C HIS A 206 11.43 6.56 -8.67
N PHE A 207 12.06 5.49 -9.15
CA PHE A 207 13.12 5.58 -10.16
C PHE A 207 12.60 6.19 -11.46
N VAL A 208 11.45 5.73 -11.96
CA VAL A 208 10.80 6.26 -13.17
C VAL A 208 10.39 7.72 -12.99
N GLU A 209 9.79 8.07 -11.85
CA GLU A 209 9.43 9.45 -11.50
C GLU A 209 10.63 10.39 -11.46
N ALA A 210 11.76 9.92 -10.92
CA ALA A 210 13.02 10.69 -10.89
C ALA A 210 13.54 11.01 -12.31
N HIS A 211 13.13 10.24 -13.31
CA HIS A 211 13.44 10.46 -14.71
C HIS A 211 12.33 11.22 -15.47
N ASN A 212 11.43 11.92 -14.73
CA ASN A 212 10.33 12.72 -15.28
C ASN A 212 9.32 11.93 -16.15
N LYS A 213 9.12 10.65 -15.82
CA LYS A 213 8.14 9.78 -16.46
C LYS A 213 7.05 9.36 -15.46
N ARG A 214 5.91 8.90 -15.96
CA ARG A 214 4.82 8.39 -15.13
C ARG A 214 4.95 6.87 -14.99
N PRO A 215 5.05 6.34 -13.75
CA PRO A 215 5.18 4.90 -13.54
C PRO A 215 4.05 4.07 -14.14
N SER A 216 2.82 4.58 -14.07
CA SER A 216 1.64 3.91 -14.64
C SER A 216 1.69 3.71 -16.16
N ASP A 217 2.46 4.52 -16.87
CA ASP A 217 2.60 4.43 -18.32
C ASP A 217 3.78 3.54 -18.72
N GLU A 218 4.79 3.47 -17.88
CA GLU A 218 6.06 2.80 -18.18
C GLU A 218 6.14 1.39 -17.60
N LEU A 219 5.57 1.15 -16.41
CA LEU A 219 5.76 -0.09 -15.67
C LEU A 219 4.49 -0.93 -15.58
N SER A 220 4.66 -2.23 -15.74
CA SER A 220 3.69 -3.25 -15.35
C SER A 220 4.33 -4.16 -14.31
N VAL A 221 3.76 -4.25 -13.10
CA VAL A 221 4.36 -5.00 -12.01
C VAL A 221 3.60 -6.30 -11.73
N PHE A 222 4.35 -7.36 -11.47
CA PHE A 222 3.84 -8.70 -11.22
C PHE A 222 4.53 -9.29 -10.00
N GLY A 223 3.77 -9.80 -9.05
CA GLY A 223 4.33 -10.34 -7.83
C GLY A 223 3.68 -11.63 -7.37
N VAL A 224 4.44 -12.40 -6.60
CA VAL A 224 3.93 -13.55 -5.84
C VAL A 224 4.29 -13.37 -4.38
N GLU A 225 3.34 -13.61 -3.50
CA GLU A 225 3.53 -13.58 -2.05
C GLU A 225 2.83 -14.77 -1.40
N SER A 226 3.52 -15.44 -0.49
CA SER A 226 3.01 -16.66 0.16
C SER A 226 2.07 -16.38 1.34
N LYS A 227 2.16 -15.20 1.94
CA LYS A 227 1.36 -14.82 3.11
C LYS A 227 0.29 -13.80 2.73
N GLU A 228 -0.96 -14.13 2.99
CA GLU A 228 -2.11 -13.27 2.66
C GLU A 228 -2.01 -11.86 3.26
N ILE A 229 -1.46 -11.73 4.47
CA ILE A 229 -1.30 -10.42 5.11
C ILE A 229 -0.33 -9.52 4.34
N ASN A 230 0.79 -10.07 3.88
CA ASN A 230 1.78 -9.34 3.10
C ASN A 230 1.25 -8.99 1.72
N LEU A 231 0.51 -9.92 1.09
CA LEU A 231 -0.20 -9.67 -0.17
C LEU A 231 -1.12 -8.44 -0.04
N ARG A 232 -1.92 -8.37 1.02
CA ARG A 232 -2.81 -7.22 1.28
C ARG A 232 -2.02 -5.93 1.46
N HIS A 233 -0.95 -5.95 2.26
CA HIS A 233 -0.06 -4.81 2.43
C HIS A 233 0.57 -4.39 1.10
N GLY A 234 1.04 -5.34 0.29
CA GLY A 234 1.59 -5.08 -1.03
C GLY A 234 0.59 -4.40 -1.96
N LYS A 235 -0.63 -4.92 -2.06
CA LYS A 235 -1.69 -4.32 -2.88
C LYS A 235 -2.08 -2.92 -2.41
N MET A 236 -2.20 -2.70 -1.10
CA MET A 236 -2.44 -1.37 -0.54
C MET A 236 -1.29 -0.42 -0.86
N ASN A 237 -0.04 -0.89 -0.74
CA ASN A 237 1.15 -0.11 -1.03
C ASN A 237 1.24 0.30 -2.50
N LEU A 238 0.94 -0.62 -3.42
CA LEU A 238 0.86 -0.32 -4.86
C LEU A 238 -0.21 0.75 -5.14
N ALA A 239 -1.41 0.56 -4.60
CA ALA A 239 -2.52 1.50 -4.78
C ALA A 239 -2.19 2.90 -4.26
N VAL A 240 -1.50 2.99 -3.11
CA VAL A 240 -0.99 4.26 -2.54
C VAL A 240 -0.04 4.97 -3.50
N HIS A 241 0.78 4.25 -4.24
CA HIS A 241 1.73 4.83 -5.19
C HIS A 241 1.19 4.95 -6.62
N GLY A 242 -0.11 4.73 -6.82
CA GLY A 242 -0.75 4.82 -8.14
C GLY A 242 -0.26 3.76 -9.13
N LEU A 243 0.23 2.64 -8.61
CA LEU A 243 0.66 1.50 -9.41
C LEU A 243 -0.47 0.47 -9.50
N SER A 244 -0.80 0.07 -10.70
CA SER A 244 -1.55 -1.16 -10.93
C SER A 244 -0.59 -2.34 -11.01
N GLY A 245 -0.91 -3.45 -10.32
CA GLY A 245 -0.05 -4.62 -10.32
C GLY A 245 -0.82 -5.92 -10.14
N ASP A 246 -0.40 -6.96 -10.84
CA ASP A 246 -0.93 -8.31 -10.66
C ASP A 246 -0.13 -9.05 -9.59
N VAL A 247 -0.55 -8.89 -8.33
CA VAL A 247 0.08 -9.57 -7.19
C VAL A 247 -0.81 -10.72 -6.74
N ARG A 248 -0.27 -11.94 -6.75
CA ARG A 248 -1.00 -13.18 -6.48
C ARG A 248 -0.48 -13.90 -5.24
N LEU A 249 -1.42 -14.54 -4.52
CA LEU A 249 -1.06 -15.44 -3.43
C LEU A 249 -0.52 -16.75 -4.02
N GLY A 250 0.62 -17.19 -3.51
CA GLY A 250 1.22 -18.46 -3.95
C GLY A 250 2.58 -18.71 -3.33
N ASN A 251 2.99 -19.96 -3.35
CA ASN A 251 4.35 -20.35 -2.97
C ASN A 251 5.19 -20.55 -4.23
N THR A 252 6.04 -19.60 -4.55
CA THR A 252 6.86 -19.57 -5.77
C THR A 252 7.75 -20.78 -5.93
N TYR A 253 8.12 -21.49 -4.87
CA TYR A 253 8.83 -22.75 -5.01
C TYR A 253 8.04 -23.80 -5.79
N TYR A 254 6.72 -23.81 -5.67
CA TYR A 254 5.86 -24.86 -6.20
C TYR A 254 4.84 -24.38 -7.23
N GLU A 255 4.65 -23.05 -7.33
CA GLU A 255 3.61 -22.45 -8.14
C GLU A 255 4.19 -21.35 -9.02
N ASP A 256 3.68 -21.25 -10.24
CA ASP A 256 4.00 -20.17 -11.18
C ASP A 256 2.72 -19.53 -11.72
N PRO A 257 2.01 -18.75 -10.89
CA PRO A 257 0.72 -18.21 -11.27
C PRO A 257 0.79 -17.23 -12.46
N HIS A 258 1.99 -16.71 -12.77
CA HIS A 258 2.21 -15.79 -13.88
C HIS A 258 2.78 -16.46 -15.14
N ASN A 259 3.08 -17.76 -15.11
CA ASN A 259 3.84 -18.44 -16.16
C ASN A 259 5.10 -17.65 -16.51
N SER A 260 5.95 -17.44 -15.51
CA SER A 260 6.96 -16.37 -15.46
C SER A 260 8.14 -16.55 -16.43
N LEU A 261 8.39 -17.77 -16.89
CA LEU A 261 9.57 -18.08 -17.72
C LEU A 261 9.61 -17.26 -19.02
N GLY A 262 10.63 -16.42 -19.15
CA GLY A 262 10.88 -15.60 -20.35
C GLY A 262 9.85 -14.49 -20.60
N ARG A 263 9.05 -14.10 -19.59
CA ARG A 263 7.97 -13.12 -19.77
C ARG A 263 8.23 -11.73 -19.21
N PHE A 264 9.29 -11.56 -18.45
CA PHE A 264 9.57 -10.33 -17.75
C PHE A 264 10.86 -9.70 -18.21
N ASP A 265 10.86 -8.37 -18.26
CA ASP A 265 12.02 -7.58 -18.65
C ASP A 265 13.00 -7.44 -17.48
N PHE A 266 12.46 -7.38 -16.26
CA PHE A 266 13.24 -7.30 -15.03
C PHE A 266 12.71 -8.28 -13.98
N VAL A 267 13.64 -8.95 -13.28
CA VAL A 267 13.33 -9.79 -12.12
C VAL A 267 14.14 -9.28 -10.94
N MET A 268 13.45 -8.88 -9.88
CA MET A 268 14.06 -8.36 -8.66
C MET A 268 13.40 -9.01 -7.45
N ALA A 269 14.20 -9.55 -6.55
CA ALA A 269 13.67 -10.17 -5.35
C ALA A 269 14.64 -10.07 -4.16
N ASN A 270 14.07 -10.04 -2.97
CA ASN A 270 14.76 -10.39 -1.74
C ASN A 270 14.06 -11.63 -1.15
N PRO A 271 14.43 -12.85 -1.59
CA PRO A 271 13.76 -14.06 -1.15
C PRO A 271 14.03 -14.34 0.34
N PRO A 272 13.13 -15.09 1.01
CA PRO A 272 13.30 -15.44 2.41
C PRO A 272 14.57 -16.25 2.63
N PHE A 273 15.28 -15.96 3.75
CA PHE A 273 16.50 -16.67 4.12
C PHE A 273 16.18 -17.96 4.90
N ASN A 274 17.09 -18.93 4.82
CA ASN A 274 17.07 -20.16 5.62
C ASN A 274 15.76 -20.96 5.45
N VAL A 275 15.21 -21.00 4.24
CA VAL A 275 14.04 -21.85 3.95
C VAL A 275 14.45 -23.31 3.99
N ASN A 276 13.90 -24.05 4.96
CA ASN A 276 14.12 -25.47 5.12
C ASN A 276 12.91 -26.26 4.58
N GLY A 277 13.16 -27.52 4.16
CA GLY A 277 12.08 -28.45 3.78
C GLY A 277 11.48 -28.22 2.39
N VAL A 278 12.21 -27.53 1.49
CA VAL A 278 11.81 -27.48 0.08
C VAL A 278 11.89 -28.90 -0.50
N ASP A 279 10.76 -29.37 -1.02
CA ASP A 279 10.64 -30.68 -1.65
C ASP A 279 11.30 -30.65 -3.04
N LYS A 280 12.54 -31.13 -3.12
CA LYS A 280 13.33 -31.14 -4.34
C LYS A 280 12.75 -32.07 -5.44
N GLU A 281 12.08 -33.15 -5.06
CA GLU A 281 11.44 -34.03 -6.01
C GLU A 281 10.27 -33.36 -6.74
N ARG A 282 9.53 -32.53 -6.00
CA ARG A 282 8.40 -31.79 -6.57
C ARG A 282 8.81 -30.72 -7.58
N ILE A 283 10.01 -30.15 -7.45
CA ILE A 283 10.48 -29.04 -8.29
C ILE A 283 11.48 -29.46 -9.38
N LYS A 284 11.95 -30.71 -9.39
CA LYS A 284 13.03 -31.18 -10.28
C LYS A 284 12.74 -31.03 -11.77
N ASP A 285 11.47 -31.13 -12.16
CA ASP A 285 11.04 -31.04 -13.56
C ASP A 285 10.52 -29.61 -13.92
N ASP A 286 10.51 -28.71 -12.99
CA ASP A 286 10.08 -27.32 -13.22
C ASP A 286 11.15 -26.57 -14.03
N PRO A 287 10.81 -26.02 -15.21
CA PRO A 287 11.77 -25.35 -16.08
C PRO A 287 12.43 -24.11 -15.47
N ARG A 288 11.87 -23.55 -14.41
CA ARG A 288 12.45 -22.40 -13.69
C ARG A 288 13.71 -22.75 -12.89
N TYR A 289 13.96 -24.05 -12.63
CA TYR A 289 15.10 -24.55 -11.85
C TYR A 289 16.14 -25.29 -12.70
N ARG A 290 16.05 -25.20 -14.01
CA ARG A 290 16.98 -25.82 -14.97
C ARG A 290 18.10 -24.89 -15.40
#